data_c44be955b3dbd10bb2213a18c7ae409b
#
_entry.id   c44be955b3dbd10bb2213a18c7ae409b
#
_cell.length_a   1.000
_cell.length_b   1.000
_cell.length_c   1.000
_cell.angle_alpha   90.00
_cell.angle_beta   90.00
_cell.angle_gamma   90.00
#
_symmetry.space_group_name_H-M   'P 1'
#
loop_
_entity.id
_entity.type
_entity.pdbx_description
1 polymer ?
#
loop_
_entity_poly.entity_id
_entity_poly.type
_entity_poly.pdbx_seq_one_letter_code
_entity_poly.pdbx_strand_id
1 'polypeptide(L)'
;MLRVPDPADAEVLADLWVTNREHLDPWSPERNADFYTVEGQLDLLERRLEAMVQGRGAYFVVLDDDRVVGEINLNDLVRGAFQNAHVGYWLAADVQGRGLMTRAVEEITTHAFDVLRLHRLQAATLAHNERSQAVLRRAGFESFGRAPRYLKIGGQWQDHVLFHRFTPHDV
;
A
#
# COMPACT_ATOMS: atom_id res chain seq x y z
N MET A 1 11.42 -9.91 -2.98
CA MET A 1 9.99 -9.68 -2.85
C MET A 1 9.71 -8.31 -2.25
N LEU A 2 9.84 -8.03 -0.96
CA LEU A 2 9.79 -6.66 -0.44
C LEU A 2 11.19 -6.16 -0.10
N ARG A 3 11.45 -4.90 -0.41
CA ARG A 3 12.69 -4.20 -0.04
C ARG A 3 12.34 -2.81 0.47
N VAL A 4 13.01 -2.35 1.53
CA VAL A 4 12.94 -0.94 1.95
C VAL A 4 13.38 -0.09 0.75
N PRO A 5 12.66 0.98 0.41
CA PRO A 5 13.05 1.83 -0.71
C PRO A 5 14.36 2.56 -0.42
N ASP A 6 15.11 2.77 -1.48
CA ASP A 6 16.32 3.60 -1.49
C ASP A 6 16.02 4.92 -2.23
N PRO A 7 16.63 6.06 -1.90
CA PRO A 7 16.50 7.30 -2.68
C PRO A 7 16.76 7.11 -4.19
N ALA A 8 17.65 6.17 -4.56
CA ALA A 8 17.91 5.82 -5.96
C ALA A 8 16.69 5.20 -6.68
N ASP A 9 15.68 4.72 -5.96
CA ASP A 9 14.44 4.22 -6.56
C ASP A 9 13.55 5.34 -7.13
N ALA A 10 13.84 6.61 -6.85
CA ALA A 10 13.02 7.75 -7.28
C ALA A 10 12.83 7.79 -8.81
N GLU A 11 13.87 7.50 -9.58
CA GLU A 11 13.81 7.48 -11.04
C GLU A 11 12.86 6.38 -11.55
N VAL A 12 13.05 5.15 -11.09
CA VAL A 12 12.20 4.03 -11.51
C VAL A 12 10.76 4.19 -11.05
N LEU A 13 10.53 4.75 -9.87
CA LEU A 13 9.17 5.02 -9.38
C LEU A 13 8.47 6.11 -10.18
N ALA A 14 9.17 7.20 -10.54
CA ALA A 14 8.63 8.23 -11.40
C ALA A 14 8.24 7.66 -12.78
N ASP A 15 9.11 6.87 -13.39
CA ASP A 15 8.83 6.21 -14.67
C ASP A 15 7.63 5.26 -14.57
N LEU A 16 7.56 4.43 -13.52
CA LEU A 16 6.44 3.53 -13.30
C LEU A 16 5.11 4.27 -13.13
N TRP A 17 5.08 5.40 -12.40
CA TRP A 17 3.87 6.20 -12.23
C TRP A 17 3.43 6.86 -13.54
N VAL A 18 4.38 7.34 -14.37
CA VAL A 18 4.09 7.93 -15.67
C VAL A 18 3.56 6.86 -16.64
N THR A 19 4.26 5.75 -16.78
CA THR A 19 3.93 4.69 -17.73
C THR A 19 2.67 3.92 -17.38
N ASN A 20 2.30 3.85 -16.09
CA ASN A 20 1.10 3.17 -15.61
C ASN A 20 -0.05 4.12 -15.25
N ARG A 21 0.01 5.39 -15.67
CA ARG A 21 -0.94 6.42 -15.25
C ARG A 21 -2.39 6.05 -15.54
N GLU A 22 -2.70 5.66 -16.77
CA GLU A 22 -4.06 5.25 -17.17
C GLU A 22 -4.58 4.07 -16.34
N HIS A 23 -3.67 3.18 -15.93
CA HIS A 23 -3.98 2.03 -15.11
C HIS A 23 -4.21 2.39 -13.64
N LEU A 24 -3.44 3.35 -13.07
CA LEU A 24 -3.42 3.66 -11.64
C LEU A 24 -4.37 4.81 -11.25
N ASP A 25 -4.57 5.81 -12.11
CA ASP A 25 -5.39 6.99 -11.84
C ASP A 25 -6.82 6.65 -11.34
N PRO A 26 -7.54 5.66 -11.92
CA PRO A 26 -8.88 5.31 -11.45
C PRO A 26 -8.95 4.81 -10.00
N TRP A 27 -7.82 4.37 -9.45
CA TRP A 27 -7.70 3.74 -8.13
C TRP A 27 -6.95 4.59 -7.11
N SER A 28 -6.44 5.75 -7.54
CA SER A 28 -5.53 6.58 -6.77
C SER A 28 -6.14 7.94 -6.43
N PRO A 29 -5.75 8.58 -5.32
CA PRO A 29 -5.99 9.99 -5.11
C PRO A 29 -5.39 10.83 -6.23
N GLU A 30 -5.99 11.97 -6.55
CA GLU A 30 -5.39 12.94 -7.47
C GLU A 30 -4.01 13.38 -6.97
N ARG A 31 -3.06 13.47 -7.91
CA ARG A 31 -1.70 13.89 -7.66
C ARG A 31 -1.39 15.18 -8.43
N ASN A 32 -0.59 16.04 -7.85
CA ASN A 32 -0.04 17.20 -8.55
C ASN A 32 1.02 16.76 -9.57
N ALA A 33 1.43 17.67 -10.46
CA ALA A 33 2.42 17.36 -11.50
C ALA A 33 3.77 16.90 -10.94
N ASP A 34 4.19 17.49 -9.82
CA ASP A 34 5.49 17.20 -9.19
C ASP A 34 5.60 15.74 -8.73
N PHE A 35 4.46 15.12 -8.35
CA PHE A 35 4.43 13.71 -7.96
C PHE A 35 4.99 12.76 -9.04
N TYR A 36 4.87 13.12 -10.31
CA TYR A 36 5.31 12.31 -11.46
C TYR A 36 6.75 12.60 -11.89
N THR A 37 7.46 13.47 -11.17
CA THR A 37 8.87 13.80 -11.43
C THR A 37 9.81 12.99 -10.54
N VAL A 38 11.07 12.86 -10.95
CA VAL A 38 12.10 12.20 -10.13
C VAL A 38 12.28 12.93 -8.80
N GLU A 39 12.31 14.25 -8.83
CA GLU A 39 12.46 15.09 -7.64
C GLU A 39 11.28 14.91 -6.68
N GLY A 40 10.05 14.86 -7.20
CA GLY A 40 8.86 14.66 -6.37
C GLY A 40 8.81 13.25 -5.76
N GLN A 41 9.27 12.22 -6.47
CA GLN A 41 9.40 10.88 -5.91
C GLN A 41 10.53 10.82 -4.87
N LEU A 42 11.65 11.49 -5.11
CA LEU A 42 12.74 11.57 -4.14
C LEU A 42 12.27 12.21 -2.83
N ASP A 43 11.63 13.36 -2.89
CA ASP A 43 11.05 14.03 -1.73
C ASP A 43 10.05 13.13 -0.96
N LEU A 44 9.25 12.37 -1.71
CA LEU A 44 8.30 11.42 -1.11
C LEU A 44 9.01 10.28 -0.39
N LEU A 45 10.05 9.70 -1.02
CA LEU A 45 10.85 8.63 -0.42
C LEU A 45 11.56 9.09 0.85
N GLU A 46 12.18 10.27 0.84
CA GLU A 46 12.85 10.83 2.01
C GLU A 46 11.88 11.01 3.19
N ARG A 47 10.70 11.60 2.95
CA ARG A 47 9.66 11.73 3.97
C ARG A 47 9.16 10.37 4.51
N ARG A 48 9.06 9.36 3.64
CA ARG A 48 8.66 8.00 4.03
C ARG A 48 9.71 7.31 4.87
N LEU A 49 11.00 7.42 4.48
CA LEU A 49 12.12 6.88 5.25
C LEU A 49 12.21 7.54 6.64
N GLU A 50 12.03 8.86 6.71
CA GLU A 50 11.95 9.56 8.00
C GLU A 50 10.76 9.07 8.83
N ALA A 51 9.59 8.89 8.24
CA ALA A 51 8.42 8.37 8.93
C ALA A 51 8.63 6.93 9.45
N MET A 52 9.40 6.09 8.72
CA MET A 52 9.81 4.77 9.21
C MET A 52 10.71 4.87 10.45
N VAL A 53 11.71 5.73 10.42
CA VAL A 53 12.61 5.97 11.57
C VAL A 53 11.82 6.43 12.79
N GLN A 54 10.79 7.24 12.59
CA GLN A 54 9.91 7.75 13.65
C GLN A 54 8.81 6.75 14.05
N GLY A 55 8.75 5.57 13.45
CA GLY A 55 7.74 4.55 13.76
C GLY A 55 6.31 4.93 13.36
N ARG A 56 6.14 5.82 12.39
CA ARG A 56 4.82 6.30 11.92
C ARG A 56 4.28 5.53 10.72
N GLY A 57 5.09 4.69 10.10
CA GLY A 57 4.73 3.87 8.95
C GLY A 57 5.82 2.89 8.58
N ALA A 58 5.55 2.04 7.59
CA ALA A 58 6.56 1.19 6.97
C ALA A 58 6.30 1.16 5.46
N TYR A 59 7.33 1.34 4.65
CA TYR A 59 7.22 1.52 3.21
C TYR A 59 8.18 0.58 2.50
N PHE A 60 7.68 -0.08 1.46
CA PHE A 60 8.46 -1.06 0.70
C PHE A 60 8.18 -0.94 -0.78
N VAL A 61 9.20 -1.17 -1.60
CA VAL A 61 9.04 -1.48 -3.02
C VAL A 61 8.79 -2.97 -3.19
N VAL A 62 7.94 -3.30 -4.17
CA VAL A 62 7.65 -4.69 -4.57
C VAL A 62 8.58 -5.06 -5.72
N LEU A 63 9.31 -6.15 -5.56
CA LEU A 63 10.24 -6.68 -6.56
C LEU A 63 9.66 -7.91 -7.26
N ASP A 64 9.76 -7.92 -8.59
CA ASP A 64 9.64 -9.11 -9.45
C ASP A 64 11.05 -9.43 -9.95
N ASP A 65 11.66 -10.48 -9.39
CA ASP A 65 13.11 -10.68 -9.37
C ASP A 65 13.81 -9.43 -8.80
N ASP A 66 14.67 -8.76 -9.56
CA ASP A 66 15.39 -7.56 -9.14
C ASP A 66 14.74 -6.25 -9.63
N ARG A 67 13.63 -6.33 -10.37
CA ARG A 67 12.91 -5.18 -10.92
C ARG A 67 11.89 -4.64 -9.93
N VAL A 68 11.95 -3.35 -9.63
CA VAL A 68 10.87 -2.65 -8.92
C VAL A 68 9.62 -2.61 -9.82
N VAL A 69 8.49 -3.08 -9.29
CA VAL A 69 7.22 -3.19 -10.04
C VAL A 69 6.02 -2.61 -9.32
N GLY A 70 6.21 -2.02 -8.15
CA GLY A 70 5.13 -1.40 -7.36
C GLY A 70 5.58 -1.08 -5.95
N GLU A 71 4.63 -0.68 -5.14
CA GLU A 71 4.85 -0.34 -3.74
C GLU A 71 3.77 -0.97 -2.85
N ILE A 72 4.15 -1.23 -1.59
CA ILE A 72 3.24 -1.61 -0.52
C ILE A 72 3.65 -0.91 0.79
N ASN A 73 2.67 -0.40 1.51
CA ASN A 73 2.90 0.48 2.65
C ASN A 73 2.02 0.11 3.83
N LEU A 74 2.53 0.35 5.04
CA LEU A 74 1.76 0.50 6.26
C LEU A 74 1.70 1.98 6.60
N ASN A 75 0.54 2.60 6.41
CA ASN A 75 0.30 4.00 6.73
C ASN A 75 -0.40 4.13 8.08
N ASP A 76 -0.35 5.33 8.68
CA ASP A 76 -1.08 5.65 9.90
C ASP A 76 -0.84 4.60 11.00
N LEU A 77 0.43 4.30 11.27
CA LEU A 77 0.80 3.34 12.29
C LEU A 77 0.48 3.94 13.68
N VAL A 78 -0.54 3.38 14.33
CA VAL A 78 -1.04 3.84 15.63
C VAL A 78 -0.68 2.83 16.69
N ARG A 79 -0.05 3.30 17.77
CA ARG A 79 0.30 2.52 18.95
C ARG A 79 -0.77 2.63 20.04
N GLY A 80 -0.42 2.27 21.25
CA GLY A 80 -1.32 2.29 22.42
C GLY A 80 -2.41 1.22 22.32
N ALA A 81 -3.64 1.57 22.68
CA ALA A 81 -4.75 0.62 22.70
C ALA A 81 -5.22 0.16 21.31
N PHE A 82 -4.84 0.84 20.23
CA PHE A 82 -5.30 0.51 18.88
C PHE A 82 -4.37 -0.46 18.17
N GLN A 83 -3.04 -0.32 18.31
CA GLN A 83 -2.01 -1.17 17.69
C GLN A 83 -2.34 -1.56 16.23
N ASN A 84 -2.56 -0.56 15.37
CA ASN A 84 -3.10 -0.71 14.02
C ASN A 84 -2.27 0.03 12.98
N ALA A 85 -2.32 -0.43 11.72
CA ALA A 85 -1.88 0.32 10.55
C ALA A 85 -2.80 0.05 9.35
N HIS A 86 -2.75 0.94 8.35
CA HIS A 86 -3.50 0.79 7.10
C HIS A 86 -2.58 0.32 5.97
N VAL A 87 -2.95 -0.80 5.34
CA VAL A 87 -2.24 -1.35 4.17
C VAL A 87 -2.71 -0.62 2.92
N GLY A 88 -1.75 -0.06 2.18
CA GLY A 88 -1.98 0.51 0.86
C GLY A 88 -0.97 -0.07 -0.14
N TYR A 89 -1.36 -0.30 -1.40
CA TYR A 89 -0.48 -0.87 -2.41
C TYR A 89 -0.91 -0.54 -3.83
N TRP A 90 0.05 -0.65 -4.73
CA TRP A 90 -0.19 -0.63 -6.18
C TRP A 90 0.86 -1.48 -6.90
N LEU A 91 0.55 -1.89 -8.14
CA LEU A 91 1.42 -2.71 -9.00
C LEU A 91 1.31 -2.24 -10.44
N ALA A 92 2.43 -2.27 -11.16
CA ALA A 92 2.46 -2.02 -12.60
C ALA A 92 1.54 -3.00 -13.35
N ALA A 93 0.97 -2.54 -14.46
CA ALA A 93 -0.04 -3.29 -15.22
C ALA A 93 0.50 -4.60 -15.79
N ASP A 94 1.75 -4.59 -16.26
CA ASP A 94 2.40 -5.71 -16.97
C ASP A 94 2.68 -6.93 -16.08
N VAL A 95 2.66 -6.77 -14.74
CA VAL A 95 2.96 -7.85 -13.78
C VAL A 95 1.74 -8.32 -13.00
N GLN A 96 0.55 -7.83 -13.37
CA GLN A 96 -0.69 -8.22 -12.68
C GLN A 96 -1.10 -9.68 -12.98
N GLY A 97 -2.01 -10.22 -12.16
CA GLY A 97 -2.55 -11.57 -12.35
C GLY A 97 -1.61 -12.72 -11.97
N ARG A 98 -0.36 -12.44 -11.55
CA ARG A 98 0.67 -13.44 -11.20
C ARG A 98 0.77 -13.74 -9.71
N GLY A 99 -0.15 -13.24 -8.90
CA GLY A 99 -0.16 -13.42 -7.45
C GLY A 99 0.89 -12.61 -6.68
N LEU A 100 1.65 -11.74 -7.35
CA LEU A 100 2.71 -10.92 -6.73
C LEU A 100 2.18 -10.08 -5.58
N MET A 101 1.07 -9.35 -5.77
CA MET A 101 0.52 -8.50 -4.71
C MET A 101 -0.04 -9.31 -3.54
N THR A 102 -0.59 -10.50 -3.78
CA THR A 102 -1.04 -11.37 -2.67
C THR A 102 0.14 -11.75 -1.78
N ARG A 103 1.27 -12.18 -2.39
CA ARG A 103 2.50 -12.48 -1.64
C ARG A 103 3.08 -11.26 -0.93
N ALA A 104 3.05 -10.09 -1.56
CA ALA A 104 3.50 -8.84 -0.96
C ALA A 104 2.66 -8.47 0.29
N VAL A 105 1.32 -8.63 0.21
CA VAL A 105 0.41 -8.39 1.35
C VAL A 105 0.66 -9.41 2.47
N GLU A 106 0.92 -10.67 2.16
CA GLU A 106 1.29 -11.68 3.16
C GLU A 106 2.62 -11.33 3.85
N GLU A 107 3.64 -10.94 3.08
CA GLU A 107 4.96 -10.56 3.61
C GLU A 107 4.90 -9.32 4.51
N ILE A 108 4.19 -8.25 4.09
CA ILE A 108 4.04 -7.06 4.92
C ILE A 108 3.19 -7.34 6.16
N THR A 109 2.23 -8.25 6.08
CA THR A 109 1.43 -8.69 7.22
C THR A 109 2.29 -9.40 8.26
N THR A 110 3.17 -10.30 7.83
CA THR A 110 4.17 -10.94 8.70
C THR A 110 5.07 -9.89 9.36
N HIS A 111 5.59 -8.94 8.58
CA HIS A 111 6.38 -7.84 9.13
C HIS A 111 5.61 -7.02 10.18
N ALA A 112 4.35 -6.71 9.91
CA ALA A 112 3.51 -5.93 10.83
C ALA A 112 3.28 -6.65 12.17
N PHE A 113 3.02 -7.95 12.13
CA PHE A 113 2.70 -8.72 13.34
C PHE A 113 3.95 -9.18 14.10
N ASP A 114 4.96 -9.67 13.39
CA ASP A 114 6.14 -10.29 14.03
C ASP A 114 7.21 -9.26 14.39
N VAL A 115 7.43 -8.25 13.54
CA VAL A 115 8.47 -7.23 13.75
C VAL A 115 7.89 -5.99 14.44
N LEU A 116 6.81 -5.42 13.89
CA LEU A 116 6.21 -4.20 14.44
C LEU A 116 5.28 -4.48 15.63
N ARG A 117 4.92 -5.74 15.89
CA ARG A 117 4.05 -6.15 17.01
C ARG A 117 2.70 -5.42 17.00
N LEU A 118 2.12 -5.25 15.82
CA LEU A 118 0.77 -4.71 15.70
C LEU A 118 -0.27 -5.78 15.99
N HIS A 119 -1.39 -5.39 16.57
CA HIS A 119 -2.55 -6.25 16.81
C HIS A 119 -3.40 -6.41 15.55
N ARG A 120 -3.50 -5.36 14.73
CA ARG A 120 -4.46 -5.27 13.63
C ARG A 120 -3.87 -4.60 12.41
N LEU A 121 -4.26 -5.07 11.23
CA LEU A 121 -4.12 -4.37 9.97
C LEU A 121 -5.50 -4.06 9.39
N GLN A 122 -5.62 -2.90 8.76
CA GLN A 122 -6.80 -2.50 8.00
C GLN A 122 -6.41 -2.22 6.55
N ALA A 123 -7.37 -2.39 5.64
CA ALA A 123 -7.27 -1.94 4.26
C ALA A 123 -8.64 -1.46 3.79
N ALA A 124 -8.65 -0.50 2.87
CA ALA A 124 -9.87 -0.03 2.24
C ALA A 124 -9.74 -0.13 0.73
N THR A 125 -10.74 -0.64 0.06
CA THR A 125 -10.79 -0.72 -1.40
C THR A 125 -12.04 -0.03 -1.91
N LEU A 126 -11.96 0.60 -3.08
CA LEU A 126 -13.16 1.07 -3.78
C LEU A 126 -14.18 -0.06 -3.89
N ALA A 127 -15.46 0.24 -3.71
CA ALA A 127 -16.53 -0.76 -3.67
C ALA A 127 -16.60 -1.62 -4.95
N HIS A 128 -16.16 -1.08 -6.08
CA HIS A 128 -16.11 -1.76 -7.38
C HIS A 128 -14.72 -2.32 -7.74
N ASN A 129 -13.70 -2.20 -6.87
CA ASN A 129 -12.38 -2.75 -7.11
C ASN A 129 -12.29 -4.21 -6.66
N GLU A 130 -12.95 -5.11 -7.41
CA GLU A 130 -13.00 -6.54 -7.11
C GLU A 130 -11.61 -7.20 -7.09
N ARG A 131 -10.68 -6.70 -7.92
CA ARG A 131 -9.30 -7.24 -7.98
C ARG A 131 -8.55 -7.03 -6.66
N SER A 132 -8.58 -5.82 -6.12
CA SER A 132 -7.96 -5.50 -4.84
C SER A 132 -8.64 -6.25 -3.68
N GLN A 133 -9.97 -6.35 -3.69
CA GLN A 133 -10.72 -7.16 -2.72
C GLN A 133 -10.32 -8.64 -2.76
N ALA A 134 -10.11 -9.20 -3.96
CA ALA A 134 -9.68 -10.59 -4.11
C ALA A 134 -8.25 -10.81 -3.57
N VAL A 135 -7.34 -9.85 -3.76
CA VAL A 135 -6.00 -9.87 -3.17
C VAL A 135 -6.09 -9.94 -1.65
N LEU A 136 -6.84 -9.02 -1.03
CA LEU A 136 -7.00 -8.98 0.42
C LEU A 136 -7.61 -10.26 1.00
N ARG A 137 -8.69 -10.79 0.38
CA ARG A 137 -9.29 -12.06 0.82
C ARG A 137 -8.31 -13.23 0.75
N ARG A 138 -7.54 -13.35 -0.33
CA ARG A 138 -6.53 -14.41 -0.47
C ARG A 138 -5.40 -14.27 0.56
N ALA A 139 -5.07 -13.04 0.94
CA ALA A 139 -4.10 -12.76 2.01
C ALA A 139 -4.73 -12.83 3.43
N GLY A 140 -5.92 -13.42 3.59
CA GLY A 140 -6.54 -13.66 4.89
C GLY A 140 -7.19 -12.46 5.56
N PHE A 141 -7.47 -11.38 4.80
CA PHE A 141 -8.26 -10.27 5.31
C PHE A 141 -9.75 -10.55 5.18
N GLU A 142 -10.52 -10.16 6.17
CA GLU A 142 -11.97 -10.24 6.21
C GLU A 142 -12.59 -8.86 6.04
N SER A 143 -13.71 -8.77 5.30
CA SER A 143 -14.45 -7.52 5.22
C SER A 143 -15.28 -7.31 6.48
N PHE A 144 -15.21 -6.12 7.08
CA PHE A 144 -15.95 -5.81 8.29
C PHE A 144 -16.95 -4.64 8.13
N GLY A 145 -17.02 -4.03 6.95
CA GLY A 145 -17.98 -2.96 6.72
C GLY A 145 -17.85 -2.27 5.35
N ARG A 146 -18.79 -1.37 5.12
CA ARG A 146 -18.77 -0.41 4.00
C ARG A 146 -18.76 1.00 4.58
N ALA A 147 -17.97 1.87 3.99
CA ALA A 147 -17.86 3.27 4.37
C ALA A 147 -18.26 4.15 3.18
N PRO A 148 -19.45 4.79 3.21
CA PRO A 148 -19.86 5.73 2.17
C PRO A 148 -18.96 6.95 2.18
N ARG A 149 -18.60 7.46 0.98
CA ARG A 149 -17.79 8.67 0.78
C ARG A 149 -16.51 8.69 1.64
N TYR A 150 -15.82 7.57 1.69
CA TYR A 150 -14.71 7.35 2.63
C TYR A 150 -13.43 8.07 2.23
N LEU A 151 -12.99 7.90 0.97
CA LEU A 151 -11.78 8.54 0.45
C LEU A 151 -12.07 9.27 -0.86
N LYS A 152 -11.30 10.33 -1.11
CA LYS A 152 -11.37 11.08 -2.36
C LYS A 152 -10.44 10.45 -3.39
N ILE A 153 -11.01 9.69 -4.32
CA ILE A 153 -10.32 8.98 -5.40
C ILE A 153 -10.79 9.54 -6.74
N GLY A 154 -9.85 9.87 -7.63
CA GLY A 154 -10.18 10.49 -8.92
C GLY A 154 -11.01 11.76 -8.77
N GLY A 155 -10.68 12.58 -7.77
CA GLY A 155 -11.38 13.84 -7.49
C GLY A 155 -12.75 13.74 -6.83
N GLN A 156 -13.26 12.53 -6.57
CA GLN A 156 -14.60 12.30 -6.00
C GLN A 156 -14.53 11.50 -4.69
N TRP A 157 -15.39 11.85 -3.73
CA TRP A 157 -15.60 11.05 -2.53
C TRP A 157 -16.31 9.75 -2.88
N GLN A 158 -15.64 8.62 -2.68
CA GLN A 158 -16.11 7.31 -3.11
C GLN A 158 -16.31 6.33 -1.96
N ASP A 159 -17.26 5.42 -2.15
CA ASP A 159 -17.56 4.35 -1.20
C ASP A 159 -16.47 3.29 -1.22
N HIS A 160 -16.14 2.77 -0.04
CA HIS A 160 -15.14 1.73 0.14
C HIS A 160 -15.71 0.53 0.90
N VAL A 161 -15.15 -0.63 0.60
CA VAL A 161 -15.25 -1.83 1.44
C VAL A 161 -14.04 -1.83 2.37
N LEU A 162 -14.29 -2.02 3.66
CA LEU A 162 -13.29 -2.03 4.71
C LEU A 162 -12.91 -3.47 5.05
N PHE A 163 -11.61 -3.72 5.13
CA PHE A 163 -11.03 -5.01 5.47
C PHE A 163 -10.15 -4.91 6.70
N HIS A 164 -10.04 -6.01 7.44
CA HIS A 164 -9.09 -6.15 8.53
C HIS A 164 -8.48 -7.55 8.58
N ARG A 165 -7.35 -7.64 9.26
CA ARG A 165 -6.72 -8.90 9.66
C ARG A 165 -6.11 -8.69 11.04
N PHE A 166 -6.25 -9.68 11.92
CA PHE A 166 -5.67 -9.67 13.27
C PHE A 166 -4.41 -10.52 13.33
N THR A 167 -3.53 -10.19 14.28
CA THR A 167 -2.38 -11.04 14.58
C THR A 167 -2.85 -12.39 15.09
N PRO A 168 -2.19 -13.50 14.67
CA PRO A 168 -2.47 -14.81 15.24
C PRO A 168 -1.89 -15.00 16.66
N HIS A 169 -1.05 -14.04 17.11
CA HIS A 169 -0.37 -14.09 18.40
C HIS A 169 -1.13 -13.36 19.51
N ASP A 170 -2.34 -12.97 19.22
CA ASP A 170 -3.17 -12.25 20.18
C ASP A 170 -3.74 -13.19 21.21
N VAL A 171 -3.49 -12.86 22.46
CA VAL A 171 -3.93 -13.60 23.65
C VAL A 171 -4.77 -12.68 24.52
#